data_0e10c7a55ed41d0cb5bdf7da85be0810
#
_entry.id   0e10c7a55ed41d0cb5bdf7da85be0810
#
_cell.length_a   1.000
_cell.length_b   1.000
_cell.length_c   1.000
_cell.angle_alpha   90.00
_cell.angle_beta   90.00
_cell.angle_gamma   90.00
#
_symmetry.space_group_name_H-M   'P 1'
#
loop_
_entity.id
_entity.type
_entity.pdbx_description
1 polymer ?
#
loop_
_entity_poly.entity_id
_entity_poly.type
_entity_poly.pdbx_seq_one_letter_code
_entity_poly.pdbx_strand_id
1 'polypeptide(L)' 'MSNLVKNDNLDDDGNWVVNFRISIEDVRILYKYADFYDKHAKNLGVILPKEDEKINECMRSLLYAMILDYKFSQE' A
#
# COMPACT_ATOMS: atom_id res chain seq x y z
N MET A 1 -4.96 11.40 20.35
CA MET A 1 -5.72 10.38 20.18
C MET A 1 -7.07 10.64 19.93
N SER A 2 -7.62 11.54 20.54
CA SER A 2 -8.99 11.82 20.32
C SER A 2 -9.33 12.13 18.87
N ASN A 3 -8.36 12.54 18.11
CA ASN A 3 -8.62 12.87 16.73
C ASN A 3 -9.09 11.69 15.92
N LEU A 4 -8.73 10.50 16.34
CA LEU A 4 -9.16 9.32 15.65
C LEU A 4 -10.64 9.08 15.75
N VAL A 5 -11.25 9.69 16.76
CA VAL A 5 -12.64 9.48 16.99
C VAL A 5 -13.52 10.34 16.11
N LYS A 6 -12.96 11.45 15.65
CA LYS A 6 -13.77 12.36 14.89
C LYS A 6 -14.16 11.84 13.53
N ASN A 7 -13.28 11.07 12.93
CA ASN A 7 -13.60 10.44 11.67
C ASN A 7 -13.95 11.41 10.55
N ASP A 8 -13.34 12.58 10.57
CA ASP A 8 -13.56 13.52 9.48
C ASP A 8 -13.13 12.96 8.14
N ASN A 9 -12.24 11.97 8.17
CA ASN A 9 -11.73 11.36 6.96
C ASN A 9 -12.47 10.08 6.58
N LEU A 10 -13.50 9.73 7.32
CA LEU A 10 -14.29 8.56 7.01
C LEU A 10 -15.54 8.99 6.27
N ASP A 11 -15.72 8.50 5.06
CA ASP A 11 -16.89 8.88 4.28
C ASP A 11 -18.10 8.03 4.65
N ASP A 12 -19.25 8.33 4.01
CA ASP A 12 -20.49 7.65 4.32
C ASP A 12 -20.49 6.16 3.96
N ASP A 13 -19.61 5.78 3.05
CA ASP A 13 -19.51 4.39 2.62
C ASP A 13 -18.55 3.58 3.49
N GLY A 14 -17.99 4.20 4.50
CA GLY A 14 -17.07 3.51 5.38
C GLY A 14 -15.63 3.49 4.89
N ASN A 15 -15.30 4.33 3.93
CA ASN A 15 -13.94 4.42 3.43
C ASN A 15 -13.18 5.56 4.09
N TRP A 16 -11.92 5.32 4.39
CA TRP A 16 -11.06 6.34 4.96
C TRP A 16 -10.37 7.13 3.85
N VAL A 17 -10.42 8.43 3.97
CA VAL A 17 -9.66 9.31 3.07
C VAL A 17 -8.58 9.96 3.92
N VAL A 18 -7.33 9.61 3.64
CA VAL A 18 -6.22 10.13 4.44
C VAL A 18 -5.17 10.75 3.55
N ASN A 19 -4.58 11.83 4.06
CA ASN A 19 -3.46 12.47 3.41
C ASN A 19 -2.27 12.38 4.37
N PHE A 20 -1.17 11.86 3.89
CA PHE A 20 0.03 11.79 4.71
C PHE A 20 1.25 11.94 3.83
N ARG A 21 2.36 12.28 4.47
CA ARG A 21 3.61 12.43 3.76
C ARG A 21 4.44 11.17 3.91
N ILE A 22 5.04 10.76 2.81
CA ILE A 22 5.89 9.60 2.82
C ILE A 22 7.07 9.85 1.89
N SER A 23 8.27 9.52 2.35
CA SER A 23 9.46 9.70 1.53
C SER A 23 9.57 8.63 0.47
N ILE A 24 10.31 8.92 -0.59
CA ILE A 24 10.51 7.92 -1.64
C ILE A 24 11.26 6.70 -1.11
N GLU A 25 12.16 6.91 -0.16
CA GLU A 25 12.87 5.79 0.45
C GLU A 25 11.91 4.87 1.17
N ASP A 26 10.95 5.45 1.89
CA ASP A 26 9.96 4.65 2.61
C ASP A 26 9.04 3.92 1.64
N VAL A 27 8.68 4.57 0.53
CA VAL A 27 7.87 3.93 -0.50
C VAL A 27 8.59 2.70 -1.05
N ARG A 28 9.88 2.83 -1.32
CA ARG A 28 10.67 1.70 -1.83
C ARG A 28 10.74 0.55 -0.84
N ILE A 29 10.87 0.89 0.44
CA ILE A 29 10.90 -0.12 1.49
C ILE A 29 9.56 -0.85 1.57
N LEU A 30 8.47 -0.10 1.55
CA LEU A 30 7.14 -0.71 1.60
C LEU A 30 6.90 -1.60 0.39
N TYR A 31 7.31 -1.16 -0.79
CA TYR A 31 7.17 -1.97 -2.00
C TYR A 31 7.97 -3.26 -1.89
N LYS A 32 9.19 -3.16 -1.37
CA LYS A 32 10.04 -4.32 -1.22
C LYS A 32 9.39 -5.36 -0.31
N TYR A 33 8.81 -4.93 0.80
CA TYR A 33 8.18 -5.87 1.71
C TYR A 33 6.90 -6.47 1.14
N ALA A 34 6.11 -5.66 0.46
CA ALA A 34 4.89 -6.17 -0.16
C ALA A 34 5.22 -7.22 -1.23
N ASP A 35 6.24 -6.94 -2.03
CA ASP A 35 6.67 -7.87 -3.07
C ASP A 35 7.27 -9.14 -2.48
N PHE A 36 8.08 -8.98 -1.44
CA PHE A 36 8.69 -10.11 -0.75
C PHE A 36 7.62 -11.01 -0.15
N TYR A 37 6.61 -10.42 0.49
CA TYR A 37 5.55 -11.19 1.10
C TYR A 37 4.82 -12.04 0.05
N ASP A 38 4.49 -11.42 -1.08
CA ASP A 38 3.78 -12.13 -2.14
C ASP A 38 4.60 -13.31 -2.65
N LYS A 39 5.88 -13.07 -2.94
CA LYS A 39 6.75 -14.13 -3.47
C LYS A 39 7.00 -15.22 -2.45
N HIS A 40 7.19 -14.83 -1.19
CA HIS A 40 7.48 -15.78 -0.14
C HIS A 40 6.30 -16.70 0.12
N ALA A 41 5.11 -16.14 0.14
CA ALA A 41 3.90 -16.95 0.34
C ALA A 41 3.74 -17.97 -0.77
N LYS A 42 4.00 -17.56 -2.01
CA LYS A 42 3.91 -18.48 -3.14
C LYS A 42 4.94 -19.60 -3.05
N ASN A 43 6.14 -19.27 -2.64
CA ASN A 43 7.20 -20.26 -2.53
C ASN A 43 6.92 -21.30 -1.45
N LEU A 44 6.21 -20.90 -0.42
CA LEU A 44 5.86 -21.82 0.65
C LEU A 44 4.56 -22.57 0.37
N GLY A 45 3.93 -22.27 -0.75
CA GLY A 45 2.66 -22.91 -1.08
C GLY A 45 1.50 -22.40 -0.26
N VAL A 46 1.64 -21.25 0.35
CA VAL A 46 0.56 -20.66 1.14
C VAL A 46 -0.50 -20.11 0.20
N ILE A 47 -1.75 -20.48 0.46
CA ILE A 47 -2.85 -19.96 -0.34
C ILE A 47 -3.52 -18.86 0.47
N LEU A 48 -3.44 -17.64 -0.05
CA LEU A 48 -4.05 -16.49 0.61
C LEU A 48 -5.52 -16.39 0.21
N PRO A 49 -6.34 -15.86 1.10
CA PRO A 49 -7.71 -15.53 0.71
C PRO A 49 -7.68 -14.58 -0.48
N LYS A 50 -8.65 -14.73 -1.37
CA LYS A 50 -8.67 -13.91 -2.58
C LYS A 50 -8.69 -12.42 -2.28
N GLU A 51 -9.37 -12.03 -1.22
CA GLU A 51 -9.46 -10.62 -0.87
C GLU A 51 -8.10 -10.08 -0.43
N ASP A 52 -7.36 -10.87 0.34
CA ASP A 52 -6.04 -10.46 0.80
C ASP A 52 -5.08 -10.34 -0.38
N GLU A 53 -5.15 -11.29 -1.30
CA GLU A 53 -4.30 -11.29 -2.48
C GLU A 53 -4.58 -10.05 -3.34
N LYS A 54 -5.86 -9.74 -3.51
CA LYS A 54 -6.26 -8.58 -4.30
C LYS A 54 -5.77 -7.28 -3.67
N ILE A 55 -5.91 -7.16 -2.36
CA ILE A 55 -5.45 -5.96 -1.65
C ILE A 55 -3.94 -5.82 -1.77
N ASN A 56 -3.20 -6.92 -1.59
CA ASN A 56 -1.76 -6.87 -1.71
C ASN A 56 -1.33 -6.48 -3.11
N GLU A 57 -2.02 -6.98 -4.13
CA GLU A 57 -1.72 -6.63 -5.51
C GLU A 57 -1.98 -5.15 -5.77
N CYS A 58 -3.11 -4.64 -5.27
CA CYS A 58 -3.42 -3.22 -5.41
C CYS A 58 -2.38 -2.34 -4.72
N MET A 59 -1.96 -2.74 -3.53
CA MET A 59 -0.97 -1.98 -2.77
C MET A 59 0.37 -1.97 -3.50
N ARG A 60 0.80 -3.12 -4.01
CA ARG A 60 2.06 -3.18 -4.76
C ARG A 60 2.00 -2.31 -6.00
N SER A 61 0.87 -2.32 -6.71
CA SER A 61 0.71 -1.50 -7.91
C SER A 61 0.75 -0.03 -7.58
N LEU A 62 0.12 0.38 -6.48
CA LEU A 62 0.13 1.77 -6.05
C LEU A 62 1.55 2.22 -5.71
N LEU A 63 2.26 1.42 -4.92
CA LEU A 63 3.62 1.77 -4.51
C LEU A 63 4.55 1.82 -5.72
N TYR A 64 4.39 0.90 -6.65
CA TYR A 64 5.21 0.90 -7.85
C TYR A 64 4.94 2.13 -8.71
N ALA A 65 3.67 2.51 -8.83
CA ALA A 65 3.32 3.72 -9.56
C ALA A 65 3.96 4.96 -8.94
N MET A 66 4.02 5.01 -7.62
CA MET A 66 4.68 6.11 -6.92
C MET A 66 6.17 6.15 -7.22
N ILE A 67 6.81 4.99 -7.26
CA ILE A 67 8.23 4.91 -7.59
C ILE A 67 8.49 5.40 -9.01
N LEU A 68 7.66 4.99 -9.94
CA LEU A 68 7.81 5.42 -11.32
C LEU A 68 7.56 6.92 -11.47
N ASP A 69 6.57 7.43 -10.78
CA ASP A 69 6.26 8.85 -10.81
C ASP A 69 7.44 9.67 -10.32
N TYR A 70 8.05 9.23 -9.23
CA TYR A 70 9.24 9.91 -8.70
C TYR A 70 10.38 9.86 -9.71
N LYS A 71 10.61 8.68 -10.29
CA LYS A 71 11.70 8.51 -11.24
C LYS A 71 11.54 9.46 -12.44
N PHE A 72 10.32 9.52 -12.98
CA PHE A 72 10.09 10.40 -14.13
C PHE A 72 10.15 11.86 -13.76
N SER A 73 9.80 12.22 -12.55
CA SER A 73 9.88 13.62 -12.14
C SER A 73 11.31 14.10 -11.94
N GLN A 74 12.27 13.17 -11.81
CA GLN A 74 13.66 13.52 -11.65
C GLN A 74 14.38 13.69 -13.00
N GLU A 75 13.73 13.29 -14.07
CA GLU A 75 14.27 13.48 -15.39
C GLU A 75 13.85 14.84 -15.93
#